data_858cbd2b1b6a64188bb14504d5942ad6
#
_entry.id   858cbd2b1b6a64188bb14504d5942ad6
#
_cell.length_a   1.000
_cell.length_b   1.000
_cell.length_c   1.000
_cell.angle_alpha   90.00
_cell.angle_beta   90.00
_cell.angle_gamma   90.00
#
_symmetry.space_group_name_H-M   'P 1'
#
loop_
_entity.id
_entity.type
_entity.pdbx_description
1 polymer ?
#
loop_
_entity_poly.entity_id
_entity_poly.type
_entity_poly.pdbx_seq_one_letter_code
_entity_poly.pdbx_strand_id
1 'polypeptide(L)'
;IESTNIDLALLDVMLPDIDGFTILKKIREKYHFPVIMLTAKTEYIDKITGLTLGADDYIAKPFNPLELVARVKAQIRRYTKYNDGGRTENDVIDFGGLFLDRNSHECVFNEKELTLTPIEFDILWLLCENRGKVISSEELFENVRHEKYYKNSNNTVMVHIRHLREKMSGPMGKSDFIKTVWGVGYKVEE
;
A
#
# COMPACT_ATOMS: atom_id res chain seq x y z
N ILE A 1 7.22 4.70 20.62
CA ILE A 1 7.56 4.30 19.24
C ILE A 1 9.08 4.44 19.01
N GLU A 2 9.73 5.42 19.58
CA GLU A 2 11.17 5.70 19.33
C GLU A 2 12.17 4.66 19.88
N SER A 3 11.72 3.71 20.70
CA SER A 3 12.60 2.72 21.38
C SER A 3 12.28 1.25 21.10
N THR A 4 11.35 0.94 20.21
CA THR A 4 10.89 -0.44 19.98
C THR A 4 10.67 -0.68 18.49
N ASN A 5 11.18 -1.81 17.97
CA ASN A 5 10.83 -2.26 16.63
C ASN A 5 9.37 -2.65 16.62
N ILE A 6 8.60 -2.05 15.73
CA ILE A 6 7.18 -2.33 15.53
C ILE A 6 7.02 -3.00 14.17
N ASP A 7 6.51 -4.23 14.15
CA ASP A 7 6.25 -4.98 12.92
C ASP A 7 4.89 -4.64 12.30
N LEU A 8 3.93 -4.21 13.13
CA LEU A 8 2.59 -3.81 12.71
C LEU A 8 1.91 -3.00 13.81
N ALA A 9 1.09 -2.01 13.45
CA ALA A 9 0.22 -1.31 14.38
C ALA A 9 -1.26 -1.60 14.11
N LEU A 10 -2.02 -1.82 15.20
CA LEU A 10 -3.48 -1.76 15.22
C LEU A 10 -3.87 -0.41 15.80
N LEU A 11 -4.60 0.39 15.05
CA LEU A 11 -4.92 1.76 15.44
C LEU A 11 -6.42 1.99 15.42
N ASP A 12 -6.98 2.32 16.57
CA ASP A 12 -8.39 2.71 16.65
C ASP A 12 -8.57 4.12 16.08
N VAL A 13 -9.61 4.29 15.25
CA VAL A 13 -9.98 5.62 14.74
C VAL A 13 -10.47 6.50 15.88
N MET A 14 -11.27 5.95 16.80
CA MET A 14 -11.88 6.69 17.90
C MET A 14 -11.10 6.46 19.20
N LEU A 15 -10.10 7.27 19.46
CA LEU A 15 -9.39 7.33 20.73
C LEU A 15 -9.84 8.56 21.53
N PRO A 16 -9.82 8.52 22.89
CA PRO A 16 -10.41 9.59 23.70
C PRO A 16 -9.67 10.93 23.61
N ASP A 17 -8.34 10.91 23.42
CA ASP A 17 -7.51 12.13 23.51
C ASP A 17 -7.02 12.64 22.15
N ILE A 18 -6.86 11.75 21.18
CA ILE A 18 -6.38 12.09 19.83
C ILE A 18 -6.96 11.11 18.84
N ASP A 19 -7.46 11.61 17.71
CA ASP A 19 -8.02 10.71 16.70
C ASP A 19 -6.94 9.87 16.01
N GLY A 20 -7.30 8.63 15.64
CA GLY A 20 -6.39 7.67 15.05
C GLY A 20 -5.82 8.11 13.71
N PHE A 21 -6.50 8.94 12.94
CA PHE A 21 -6.00 9.46 11.67
C PHE A 21 -4.84 10.44 11.88
N THR A 22 -4.90 11.25 12.92
CA THR A 22 -3.79 12.14 13.32
C THR A 22 -2.56 11.33 13.73
N ILE A 23 -2.76 10.21 14.45
CA ILE A 23 -1.66 9.31 14.81
C ILE A 23 -1.08 8.65 13.56
N LEU A 24 -1.94 8.15 12.66
CA LEU A 24 -1.53 7.53 11.39
C LEU A 24 -0.65 8.49 10.57
N LYS A 25 -1.09 9.73 10.43
CA LYS A 25 -0.32 10.76 9.71
C LYS A 25 1.08 10.93 10.30
N LYS A 26 1.19 11.04 11.64
CA LYS A 26 2.49 11.14 12.32
C LYS A 26 3.36 9.89 12.15
N ILE A 27 2.75 8.69 12.15
CA ILE A 27 3.45 7.44 11.86
C ILE A 27 4.04 7.51 10.45
N ARG A 28 3.26 7.93 9.46
CA ARG A 28 3.67 7.97 8.04
C ARG A 28 4.72 9.05 7.72
N GLU A 29 4.94 10.00 8.61
CA GLU A 29 6.06 10.95 8.49
C GLU A 29 7.43 10.28 8.72
N LYS A 30 7.48 9.16 9.47
CA LYS A 30 8.75 8.55 9.91
C LYS A 30 8.83 7.04 9.68
N TYR A 31 7.70 6.35 9.58
CA TYR A 31 7.65 4.89 9.62
C TYR A 31 6.74 4.32 8.53
N HIS A 32 7.08 3.13 8.06
CA HIS A 32 6.40 2.45 6.94
C HIS A 32 5.92 1.04 7.27
N PHE A 33 6.01 0.62 8.54
CA PHE A 33 5.43 -0.64 8.99
C PHE A 33 3.91 -0.67 8.73
N PRO A 34 3.32 -1.84 8.55
CA PRO A 34 1.89 -1.98 8.29
C PRO A 34 1.02 -1.39 9.40
N VAL A 35 -0.04 -0.68 9.02
CA VAL A 35 -1.03 -0.14 9.95
C VAL A 35 -2.43 -0.60 9.55
N ILE A 36 -3.11 -1.29 10.46
CA ILE A 36 -4.52 -1.68 10.32
C ILE A 36 -5.36 -0.74 11.18
N MET A 37 -6.30 -0.03 10.56
CA MET A 37 -7.23 0.84 11.28
C MET A 37 -8.44 0.06 11.77
N LEU A 38 -8.85 0.30 13.02
CA LEU A 38 -10.07 -0.23 13.60
C LEU A 38 -11.12 0.88 13.61
N THR A 39 -12.26 0.69 12.94
CA THR A 39 -13.28 1.74 12.78
C THR A 39 -14.66 1.27 13.18
N ALA A 40 -15.51 2.17 13.68
CA ALA A 40 -16.93 1.92 13.82
C ALA A 40 -17.59 1.86 12.43
N LYS A 41 -18.52 0.93 12.23
CA LYS A 41 -19.08 0.47 10.93
C LYS A 41 -19.75 1.54 10.06
N THR A 42 -19.82 2.78 10.46
CA THR A 42 -20.82 3.73 9.96
C THR A 42 -20.36 4.72 8.89
N GLU A 43 -19.05 4.87 8.60
CA GLU A 43 -18.67 5.90 7.64
C GLU A 43 -17.70 5.39 6.57
N TYR A 44 -18.25 5.26 5.36
CA TYR A 44 -17.50 5.08 4.11
C TYR A 44 -16.41 6.16 3.94
N ILE A 45 -16.65 7.35 4.47
CA ILE A 45 -15.74 8.49 4.51
C ILE A 45 -14.48 8.17 5.32
N ASP A 46 -14.60 7.48 6.46
CA ASP A 46 -13.46 7.11 7.31
C ASP A 46 -12.51 6.15 6.60
N LYS A 47 -13.05 5.21 5.83
CA LYS A 47 -12.23 4.26 5.03
C LYS A 47 -11.43 4.98 3.94
N ILE A 48 -12.06 5.91 3.23
CA ILE A 48 -11.39 6.71 2.20
C ILE A 48 -10.33 7.62 2.84
N THR A 49 -10.69 8.31 3.92
CA THR A 49 -9.79 9.23 4.62
C THR A 49 -8.53 8.51 5.10
N GLY A 50 -8.68 7.37 5.75
CA GLY A 50 -7.53 6.69 6.28
C GLY A 50 -6.69 6.01 5.20
N LEU A 51 -7.28 5.46 4.11
CA LEU A 51 -6.53 5.00 2.94
C LEU A 51 -5.75 6.17 2.32
N THR A 52 -6.38 7.34 2.22
CA THR A 52 -5.72 8.58 1.78
C THR A 52 -4.57 8.97 2.70
N LEU A 53 -4.62 8.64 3.98
CA LEU A 53 -3.55 8.86 4.96
C LEU A 53 -2.50 7.74 5.03
N GLY A 54 -2.66 6.69 4.22
CA GLY A 54 -1.67 5.61 4.10
C GLY A 54 -1.87 4.41 5.03
N ALA A 55 -3.10 4.13 5.46
CA ALA A 55 -3.41 2.86 6.13
C ALA A 55 -3.33 1.69 5.15
N ASP A 56 -2.85 0.54 5.62
CA ASP A 56 -2.72 -0.66 4.80
C ASP A 56 -3.98 -1.52 4.83
N ASP A 57 -4.75 -1.47 5.90
CA ASP A 57 -6.01 -2.20 6.02
C ASP A 57 -7.00 -1.55 7.00
N TYR A 58 -8.28 -2.00 6.95
CA TYR A 58 -9.38 -1.56 7.79
C TYR A 58 -10.19 -2.73 8.29
N ILE A 59 -10.54 -2.68 9.58
CA ILE A 59 -11.45 -3.64 10.21
C ILE A 59 -12.58 -2.87 10.88
N ALA A 60 -13.82 -3.16 10.46
CA ALA A 60 -15.00 -2.56 11.05
C ALA A 60 -15.34 -3.23 12.38
N LYS A 61 -15.64 -2.44 13.41
CA LYS A 61 -16.17 -2.89 14.69
C LYS A 61 -17.70 -3.09 14.59
N PRO A 62 -18.28 -4.15 15.21
CA PRO A 62 -17.60 -5.25 15.88
C PRO A 62 -16.97 -6.21 14.88
N PHE A 63 -15.77 -6.70 15.15
CA PHE A 63 -15.03 -7.63 14.29
C PHE A 63 -14.92 -9.02 14.92
N ASN A 64 -14.79 -10.03 14.07
CA ASN A 64 -14.44 -11.37 14.51
C ASN A 64 -12.94 -11.43 14.88
N PRO A 65 -12.58 -11.90 16.10
CA PRO A 65 -11.18 -12.04 16.48
C PRO A 65 -10.34 -12.88 15.52
N LEU A 66 -10.93 -13.91 14.90
CA LEU A 66 -10.24 -14.75 13.91
C LEU A 66 -9.94 -13.96 12.62
N GLU A 67 -10.84 -13.07 12.21
CA GLU A 67 -10.63 -12.16 11.07
C GLU A 67 -9.46 -11.22 11.37
N LEU A 68 -9.46 -10.58 12.55
CA LEU A 68 -8.37 -9.71 12.97
C LEU A 68 -7.02 -10.44 12.92
N VAL A 69 -6.94 -11.62 13.53
CA VAL A 69 -5.71 -12.43 13.55
C VAL A 69 -5.27 -12.80 12.12
N ALA A 70 -6.21 -13.18 11.25
CA ALA A 70 -5.89 -13.53 9.86
C ALA A 70 -5.30 -12.34 9.10
N ARG A 71 -5.89 -11.13 9.25
CA ARG A 71 -5.42 -9.90 8.62
C ARG A 71 -4.05 -9.46 9.15
N VAL A 72 -3.86 -9.49 10.46
CA VAL A 72 -2.56 -9.20 11.10
C VAL A 72 -1.48 -10.14 10.56
N LYS A 73 -1.73 -11.46 10.55
CA LYS A 73 -0.78 -12.44 10.00
C LYS A 73 -0.50 -12.20 8.52
N ALA A 74 -1.51 -11.83 7.74
CA ALA A 74 -1.32 -11.52 6.33
C ALA A 74 -0.42 -10.30 6.12
N GLN A 75 -0.63 -9.22 6.88
CA GLN A 75 0.17 -7.99 6.79
C GLN A 75 1.61 -8.22 7.28
N ILE A 76 1.81 -8.90 8.43
CA ILE A 76 3.14 -9.24 8.92
C ILE A 76 3.86 -10.14 7.90
N ARG A 77 3.20 -11.19 7.38
CA ARG A 77 3.82 -12.08 6.38
C ARG A 77 4.28 -11.32 5.14
N ARG A 78 3.52 -10.34 4.67
CA ARG A 78 3.95 -9.47 3.57
C ARG A 78 5.21 -8.72 3.95
N TYR A 79 5.16 -8.03 5.08
CA TYR A 79 6.26 -7.20 5.56
C TYR A 79 7.53 -8.00 5.89
N THR A 80 7.42 -9.22 6.44
CA THR A 80 8.58 -10.05 6.81
C THR A 80 9.04 -10.99 5.71
N LYS A 81 8.14 -11.44 4.80
CA LYS A 81 8.51 -12.37 3.72
C LYS A 81 9.51 -11.75 2.73
N TYR A 82 9.58 -10.43 2.71
CA TYR A 82 10.54 -9.67 1.94
C TYR A 82 11.94 -9.60 2.59
N ASN A 83 12.06 -9.94 3.88
CA ASN A 83 13.34 -9.87 4.61
C ASN A 83 14.11 -11.22 4.69
N ASP A 84 13.54 -12.34 4.24
CA ASP A 84 14.07 -13.69 4.53
C ASP A 84 14.49 -14.53 3.29
N GLY A 85 14.51 -13.97 2.09
CA GLY A 85 14.76 -14.70 0.84
C GLY A 85 16.13 -14.41 0.24
N GLY A 86 16.89 -15.46 -0.07
CA GLY A 86 18.09 -15.34 -0.89
C GLY A 86 17.75 -14.67 -2.25
N ARG A 87 18.54 -13.66 -2.63
CA ARG A 87 18.38 -12.91 -3.88
C ARG A 87 18.30 -13.83 -5.09
N THR A 88 17.20 -13.79 -5.81
CA THR A 88 17.08 -14.31 -7.17
C THR A 88 16.98 -13.16 -8.15
N GLU A 89 17.36 -13.36 -9.40
CA GLU A 89 17.22 -12.34 -10.46
C GLU A 89 15.75 -11.88 -10.63
N ASN A 90 14.79 -12.70 -10.19
CA ASN A 90 13.36 -12.41 -10.24
C ASN A 90 12.87 -11.49 -9.11
N ASP A 91 13.73 -11.15 -8.14
CA ASP A 91 13.36 -10.32 -7.00
C ASP A 91 13.74 -8.84 -7.19
N VAL A 92 14.28 -8.49 -8.36
CA VAL A 92 14.69 -7.14 -8.71
C VAL A 92 14.03 -6.72 -10.03
N ILE A 93 13.50 -5.51 -10.06
CA ILE A 93 13.00 -4.85 -11.26
C ILE A 93 13.83 -3.58 -11.46
N ASP A 94 14.51 -3.49 -12.61
CA ASP A 94 15.30 -2.32 -12.99
C ASP A 94 14.97 -1.95 -14.43
N PHE A 95 14.17 -0.90 -14.61
CA PHE A 95 13.86 -0.34 -15.94
C PHE A 95 13.23 1.06 -15.83
N GLY A 96 13.35 1.86 -16.88
CA GLY A 96 12.69 3.17 -16.99
C GLY A 96 13.04 4.15 -15.87
N GLY A 97 14.22 4.03 -15.26
CA GLY A 97 14.65 4.82 -14.10
C GLY A 97 14.08 4.36 -12.77
N LEU A 98 13.33 3.25 -12.76
CA LEU A 98 12.82 2.61 -11.56
C LEU A 98 13.67 1.40 -11.19
N PHE A 99 14.11 1.35 -9.94
CA PHE A 99 14.69 0.19 -9.29
C PHE A 99 13.81 -0.24 -8.13
N LEU A 100 13.43 -1.51 -8.11
CA LEU A 100 12.69 -2.15 -7.01
C LEU A 100 13.42 -3.43 -6.60
N ASP A 101 13.66 -3.59 -5.31
CA ASP A 101 14.15 -4.84 -4.73
C ASP A 101 13.08 -5.38 -3.77
N ARG A 102 12.55 -6.55 -4.09
CA ARG A 102 11.46 -7.18 -3.33
C ARG A 102 11.92 -7.65 -1.96
N ASN A 103 13.19 -7.99 -1.81
CA ASN A 103 13.74 -8.52 -0.55
C ASN A 103 14.03 -7.40 0.46
N SER A 104 14.58 -6.27 0.01
CA SER A 104 14.84 -5.11 0.85
C SER A 104 13.68 -4.12 0.93
N HIS A 105 12.63 -4.28 0.10
CA HIS A 105 11.57 -3.29 -0.10
C HIS A 105 12.09 -1.92 -0.55
N GLU A 106 13.27 -1.92 -1.14
CA GLU A 106 13.89 -0.72 -1.66
C GLU A 106 13.21 -0.30 -2.97
N CYS A 107 12.94 0.98 -3.07
CA CYS A 107 12.41 1.61 -4.27
C CYS A 107 13.20 2.88 -4.57
N VAL A 108 13.82 2.94 -5.73
CA VAL A 108 14.49 4.15 -6.23
C VAL A 108 13.86 4.53 -7.56
N PHE A 109 13.51 5.78 -7.75
CA PHE A 109 12.97 6.29 -9.01
C PHE A 109 13.69 7.58 -9.42
N ASN A 110 14.35 7.55 -10.59
CA ASN A 110 15.16 8.65 -11.10
C ASN A 110 16.17 9.15 -10.06
N GLU A 111 16.97 8.25 -9.51
CA GLU A 111 18.01 8.51 -8.49
C GLU A 111 17.48 8.98 -7.13
N LYS A 112 16.15 9.03 -6.96
CA LYS A 112 15.50 9.40 -5.70
C LYS A 112 14.96 8.16 -5.02
N GLU A 113 15.38 7.93 -3.78
CA GLU A 113 14.78 6.92 -2.92
C GLU A 113 13.33 7.27 -2.60
N LEU A 114 12.43 6.31 -2.83
CA LEU A 114 11.00 6.44 -2.54
C LEU A 114 10.62 5.52 -1.40
N THR A 115 10.04 6.10 -0.38
CA THR A 115 9.51 5.33 0.73
C THR A 115 8.06 4.94 0.46
N LEU A 116 7.83 3.66 0.18
CA LEU A 116 6.52 3.11 -0.15
C LEU A 116 5.94 2.35 1.05
N THR A 117 4.62 2.40 1.20
CA THR A 117 3.93 1.45 2.10
C THR A 117 3.92 0.06 1.46
N PRO A 118 3.73 -1.04 2.23
CA PRO A 118 3.70 -2.38 1.67
C PRO A 118 2.72 -2.54 0.49
N ILE A 119 1.53 -1.94 0.60
CA ILE A 119 0.52 -1.99 -0.49
C ILE A 119 0.98 -1.20 -1.73
N GLU A 120 1.56 -0.04 -1.54
CA GLU A 120 2.07 0.77 -2.66
C GLU A 120 3.19 0.03 -3.39
N PHE A 121 4.08 -0.63 -2.64
CA PHE A 121 5.14 -1.46 -3.20
C PHE A 121 4.56 -2.63 -4.00
N ASP A 122 3.62 -3.39 -3.43
CA ASP A 122 2.99 -4.53 -4.10
C ASP A 122 2.24 -4.13 -5.37
N ILE A 123 1.52 -3.00 -5.35
CA ILE A 123 0.85 -2.46 -6.55
C ILE A 123 1.87 -2.10 -7.63
N LEU A 124 2.92 -1.38 -7.25
CA LEU A 124 3.96 -0.94 -8.20
C LEU A 124 4.70 -2.16 -8.78
N TRP A 125 5.05 -3.13 -7.91
CA TRP A 125 5.66 -4.38 -8.33
C TRP A 125 4.81 -5.13 -9.36
N LEU A 126 3.53 -5.36 -9.05
CA LEU A 126 2.62 -6.10 -9.93
C LEU A 126 2.44 -5.42 -11.29
N LEU A 127 2.36 -4.09 -11.31
CA LEU A 127 2.29 -3.32 -12.55
C LEU A 127 3.58 -3.46 -13.38
N CYS A 128 4.73 -3.42 -12.74
CA CYS A 128 6.04 -3.53 -13.41
C CYS A 128 6.34 -4.95 -13.89
N GLU A 129 5.95 -5.96 -13.12
CA GLU A 129 6.04 -7.37 -13.52
C GLU A 129 5.18 -7.67 -14.77
N ASN A 130 4.08 -6.95 -14.93
CA ASN A 130 3.17 -7.05 -16.06
C ASN A 130 3.23 -5.83 -17.00
N ARG A 131 4.41 -5.20 -17.12
CA ARG A 131 4.58 -4.03 -18.01
C ARG A 131 4.06 -4.28 -19.41
N GLY A 132 3.55 -3.23 -20.05
CA GLY A 132 2.88 -3.31 -21.35
C GLY A 132 1.43 -3.79 -21.30
N LYS A 133 1.01 -4.51 -20.22
CA LYS A 133 -0.36 -5.00 -20.05
C LYS A 133 -1.18 -4.07 -19.16
N VAL A 134 -2.47 -4.01 -19.43
CA VAL A 134 -3.42 -3.30 -18.57
C VAL A 134 -3.91 -4.24 -17.48
N ILE A 135 -3.74 -3.87 -16.21
CA ILE A 135 -4.26 -4.60 -15.06
C ILE A 135 -5.48 -3.85 -14.53
N SER A 136 -6.59 -4.56 -14.37
CA SER A 136 -7.82 -3.96 -13.85
C SER A 136 -7.70 -3.61 -12.36
N SER A 137 -8.53 -2.67 -11.88
CA SER A 137 -8.58 -2.35 -10.45
C SER A 137 -8.99 -3.55 -9.60
N GLU A 138 -9.82 -4.43 -10.15
CA GLU A 138 -10.23 -5.68 -9.50
C GLU A 138 -9.04 -6.62 -9.34
N GLU A 139 -8.29 -6.85 -10.42
CA GLU A 139 -7.10 -7.70 -10.43
C GLU A 139 -5.99 -7.16 -9.52
N LEU A 140 -5.74 -5.84 -9.52
CA LEU A 140 -4.81 -5.20 -8.60
C LEU A 140 -5.23 -5.42 -7.14
N PHE A 141 -6.52 -5.23 -6.84
CA PHE A 141 -7.03 -5.40 -5.49
C PHE A 141 -6.90 -6.85 -5.02
N GLU A 142 -7.33 -7.82 -5.83
CA GLU A 142 -7.31 -9.25 -5.46
C GLU A 142 -5.89 -9.79 -5.29
N ASN A 143 -4.97 -9.41 -6.18
CA ASN A 143 -3.57 -9.86 -6.09
C ASN A 143 -2.84 -9.23 -4.91
N VAL A 144 -3.10 -7.94 -4.62
CA VAL A 144 -2.42 -7.24 -3.53
C VAL A 144 -3.03 -7.55 -2.18
N ARG A 145 -4.36 -7.72 -2.08
CA ARG A 145 -5.03 -8.01 -0.80
C ARG A 145 -5.32 -9.48 -0.56
N HIS A 146 -5.30 -10.31 -1.61
CA HIS A 146 -5.74 -11.72 -1.56
C HIS A 146 -7.17 -11.89 -1.03
N GLU A 147 -8.01 -10.91 -1.27
CA GLU A 147 -9.43 -10.86 -0.89
C GLU A 147 -10.28 -10.69 -2.14
N LYS A 148 -11.52 -11.23 -2.09
CA LYS A 148 -12.48 -11.01 -3.18
C LYS A 148 -12.82 -9.53 -3.30
N TYR A 149 -12.83 -9.09 -4.53
CA TYR A 149 -13.21 -7.73 -4.88
C TYR A 149 -14.70 -7.48 -4.63
N TYR A 150 -15.02 -6.36 -4.00
CA TYR A 150 -16.39 -5.85 -3.86
C TYR A 150 -16.49 -4.50 -4.57
N LYS A 151 -17.67 -4.19 -5.14
CA LYS A 151 -17.91 -2.96 -5.94
C LYS A 151 -17.44 -1.65 -5.29
N ASN A 152 -17.28 -1.63 -3.97
CA ASN A 152 -16.78 -0.48 -3.21
C ASN A 152 -15.23 -0.45 -3.05
N SER A 153 -14.52 -1.45 -3.55
CA SER A 153 -13.05 -1.57 -3.40
C SER A 153 -12.27 -0.77 -4.45
N ASN A 154 -12.92 -0.27 -5.51
CA ASN A 154 -12.29 0.56 -6.56
C ASN A 154 -11.56 1.77 -6.00
N ASN A 155 -12.14 2.44 -4.99
CA ASN A 155 -11.55 3.64 -4.42
C ASN A 155 -10.24 3.38 -3.68
N THR A 156 -10.05 2.17 -3.15
CA THR A 156 -8.83 1.77 -2.45
C THR A 156 -7.63 1.77 -3.40
N VAL A 157 -7.75 1.12 -4.55
CA VAL A 157 -6.67 1.06 -5.56
C VAL A 157 -6.37 2.46 -6.11
N MET A 158 -7.41 3.24 -6.44
CA MET A 158 -7.24 4.60 -6.95
C MET A 158 -6.44 5.49 -6.01
N VAL A 159 -6.66 5.38 -4.70
CA VAL A 159 -5.94 6.17 -3.69
C VAL A 159 -4.46 5.80 -3.68
N HIS A 160 -4.12 4.50 -3.66
CA HIS A 160 -2.73 4.06 -3.67
C HIS A 160 -2.01 4.42 -4.98
N ILE A 161 -2.68 4.31 -6.13
CA ILE A 161 -2.13 4.77 -7.43
C ILE A 161 -1.87 6.29 -7.40
N ARG A 162 -2.76 7.07 -6.78
CA ARG A 162 -2.54 8.51 -6.63
C ARG A 162 -1.30 8.79 -5.77
N HIS A 163 -1.16 8.14 -4.62
CA HIS A 163 0.02 8.30 -3.75
C HIS A 163 1.31 7.90 -4.46
N LEU A 164 1.31 6.76 -5.18
CA LEU A 164 2.45 6.35 -5.98
C LEU A 164 2.86 7.45 -6.97
N ARG A 165 1.90 8.00 -7.73
CA ARG A 165 2.16 9.10 -8.66
C ARG A 165 2.69 10.34 -7.97
N GLU A 166 2.16 10.71 -6.81
CA GLU A 166 2.63 11.83 -6.00
C GLU A 166 4.08 11.62 -5.55
N LYS A 167 4.42 10.42 -5.04
CA LYS A 167 5.78 10.07 -4.61
C LYS A 167 6.77 10.02 -5.77
N MET A 168 6.35 9.50 -6.92
CA MET A 168 7.15 9.41 -8.15
C MET A 168 7.24 10.74 -8.91
N SER A 169 6.46 11.75 -8.52
CA SER A 169 6.49 13.06 -9.16
C SER A 169 7.79 13.80 -8.83
N GLY A 170 8.44 14.31 -9.87
CA GLY A 170 9.57 15.21 -9.71
C GLY A 170 9.13 16.68 -9.53
N PRO A 171 10.10 17.62 -9.39
CA PRO A 171 9.83 19.05 -9.26
C PRO A 171 9.04 19.65 -10.44
N MET A 172 9.01 18.98 -11.58
CA MET A 172 8.38 19.47 -12.82
C MET A 172 6.97 18.92 -13.07
N GLY A 173 6.32 18.21 -12.12
CA GLY A 173 4.94 17.78 -12.29
C GLY A 173 4.67 16.29 -12.08
N LYS A 174 3.49 15.84 -12.51
CA LYS A 174 3.01 14.46 -12.32
C LYS A 174 3.85 13.45 -13.08
N SER A 175 4.20 12.35 -12.43
CA SER A 175 4.82 11.20 -13.10
C SER A 175 3.81 10.51 -14.02
N ASP A 176 4.18 10.33 -15.28
CA ASP A 176 3.41 9.54 -16.26
C ASP A 176 3.81 8.06 -16.28
N PHE A 177 4.63 7.62 -15.33
CA PHE A 177 5.12 6.25 -15.26
C PHE A 177 3.98 5.22 -15.14
N ILE A 178 2.98 5.49 -14.30
CA ILE A 178 1.77 4.67 -14.20
C ILE A 178 0.66 5.35 -15.00
N LYS A 179 0.21 4.72 -16.09
CA LYS A 179 -0.85 5.24 -16.96
C LYS A 179 -2.22 4.69 -16.56
N THR A 180 -3.24 5.53 -16.66
CA THR A 180 -4.64 5.11 -16.53
C THR A 180 -5.21 4.77 -17.88
N VAL A 181 -5.78 3.57 -18.02
CA VAL A 181 -6.61 3.18 -19.15
C VAL A 181 -8.06 3.28 -18.71
N TRP A 182 -8.72 4.37 -19.12
CA TRP A 182 -10.05 4.74 -18.65
C TRP A 182 -11.07 3.60 -18.86
N GLY A 183 -11.80 3.28 -17.79
CA GLY A 183 -12.79 2.20 -17.79
C GLY A 183 -12.23 0.79 -17.74
N VAL A 184 -10.89 0.62 -17.76
CA VAL A 184 -10.22 -0.70 -17.78
C VAL A 184 -9.31 -0.89 -16.56
N GLY A 185 -8.32 -0.02 -16.34
CA GLY A 185 -7.37 -0.19 -15.24
C GLY A 185 -6.12 0.68 -15.38
N TYR A 186 -4.99 0.11 -15.00
CA TYR A 186 -3.69 0.78 -14.96
C TYR A 186 -2.63 -0.03 -15.66
N LYS A 187 -1.62 0.63 -16.19
CA LYS A 187 -0.44 -0.01 -16.78
C LYS A 187 0.82 0.81 -16.56
N VAL A 188 1.96 0.14 -16.63
CA VAL A 188 3.29 0.71 -16.88
C VAL A 188 3.65 0.35 -18.31
N GLU A 189 4.22 1.28 -19.06
CA GLU A 189 4.67 1.01 -20.45
C GLU A 189 5.98 0.20 -20.47
N GLU A 190 6.27 -0.42 -21.60
CA GLU A 190 7.56 -1.09 -21.85
C GLU A 190 8.72 -0.13 -21.92
#